data_b4bd694b2e01b843c9210d65c80cbb2b
#
_entry.id   b4bd694b2e01b843c9210d65c80cbb2b
#
_cell.length_a   1.000
_cell.length_b   1.000
_cell.length_c   1.000
_cell.angle_alpha   90.00
_cell.angle_beta   90.00
_cell.angle_gamma   90.00
#
_symmetry.space_group_name_H-M   'P 1'
#
loop_
_entity.id
_entity.type
_entity.pdbx_description
1 polymer ?
#
loop_
_entity_poly.entity_id
_entity_poly.type
_entity_poly.pdbx_seq_one_letter_code
_entity_poly.pdbx_strand_id
1 'polypeptide(L)' 'MEIKRSNSTNIEDYEILIRKRGEDDYASYCPQLNKMIKGTVHEEVRNEMKDVIEKHIENIKNGS' A
#
# COMPACT_ATOMS: atom_id res chain seq x y z
N MET A 1 -5.46 -20.06 7.31
CA MET A 1 -4.16 -19.47 6.99
C MET A 1 -4.08 -18.07 7.55
N GLU A 2 -3.05 -17.80 8.31
CA GLU A 2 -2.85 -16.47 8.85
C GLU A 2 -2.29 -15.53 7.80
N ILE A 3 -2.88 -14.35 7.73
CA ILE A 3 -2.35 -13.29 6.90
C ILE A 3 -1.47 -12.43 7.79
N LYS A 4 -0.18 -12.42 7.51
CA LYS A 4 0.76 -11.62 8.27
C LYS A 4 1.25 -10.47 7.42
N ARG A 5 1.45 -9.32 8.08
CA ARG A 5 2.07 -8.20 7.40
C ARG A 5 3.51 -8.55 7.08
N SER A 6 3.93 -8.09 5.91
CA SER A 6 5.32 -8.27 5.51
C SER A 6 6.25 -7.47 6.40
N ASN A 7 7.40 -8.05 6.72
CA ASN A 7 8.47 -7.38 7.45
C ASN A 7 9.65 -7.06 6.55
N SER A 8 9.46 -7.16 5.25
CA SER A 8 10.51 -6.84 4.31
C SER A 8 10.83 -5.36 4.32
N THR A 9 12.11 -5.04 4.15
CA THR A 9 12.56 -3.66 3.98
C THR A 9 12.78 -3.30 2.52
N ASN A 10 12.41 -4.20 1.61
CA ASN A 10 12.53 -3.98 0.19
C ASN A 10 11.16 -3.59 -0.36
N ILE A 11 11.06 -2.39 -0.92
CA ILE A 11 9.79 -1.88 -1.45
C ILE A 11 9.24 -2.76 -2.57
N GLU A 12 10.10 -3.47 -3.28
CA GLU A 12 9.68 -4.36 -4.36
C GLU A 12 8.90 -5.57 -3.88
N ASP A 13 8.99 -5.88 -2.60
CA ASP A 13 8.22 -6.96 -2.00
C ASP A 13 6.78 -6.57 -1.68
N TYR A 14 6.43 -5.33 -1.94
CA TYR A 14 5.10 -4.80 -1.69
C TYR A 14 4.42 -4.49 -3.03
N GLU A 15 3.18 -4.89 -3.14
CA GLU A 15 2.39 -4.66 -4.34
C GLU A 15 1.37 -3.54 -4.10
N ILE A 16 1.15 -2.76 -5.14
CA ILE A 16 0.08 -1.76 -5.13
C ILE A 16 -0.88 -2.13 -6.24
N LEU A 17 -2.04 -2.63 -5.86
CA LEU A 17 -3.08 -3.02 -6.80
C LEU A 17 -4.08 -1.88 -6.85
N ILE A 18 -4.36 -1.40 -8.05
CA ILE A 18 -5.26 -0.27 -8.22
C ILE A 18 -6.47 -0.71 -9.03
N ARG A 19 -7.64 -0.36 -8.53
CA ARG A 19 -8.90 -0.69 -9.17
C ARG A 19 -9.72 0.56 -9.37
N LYS A 20 -10.24 0.73 -10.57
CA LYS A 20 -11.20 1.78 -10.87
C LYS A 20 -12.61 1.26 -10.61
N ARG A 21 -13.34 1.93 -9.74
CA ARG A 21 -14.69 1.52 -9.35
C ARG A 21 -15.78 2.38 -9.96
N GLY A 22 -15.43 3.53 -10.51
CA GLY A 22 -16.32 4.46 -11.14
C GLY A 22 -15.53 5.53 -11.84
N GLU A 23 -16.17 6.58 -12.37
CA GLU A 23 -15.44 7.62 -13.10
C GLU A 23 -14.39 8.31 -12.27
N ASP A 24 -14.74 8.68 -11.06
CA ASP A 24 -13.82 9.35 -10.15
C ASP A 24 -13.67 8.54 -8.86
N ASP A 25 -13.64 7.23 -8.99
CA ASP A 25 -13.58 6.35 -7.84
C ASP A 25 -12.51 5.29 -8.06
N TYR A 26 -11.38 5.50 -7.40
CA TYR A 26 -10.24 4.59 -7.45
C TYR A 26 -9.94 4.06 -6.05
N ALA A 27 -9.38 2.88 -5.99
CA ALA A 27 -8.89 2.31 -4.75
C ALA A 27 -7.56 1.63 -5.01
N SER A 28 -6.62 1.81 -4.10
CA SER A 28 -5.38 1.05 -4.11
C SER A 28 -5.37 0.09 -2.94
N TYR A 29 -4.76 -1.04 -3.14
CA TYR A 29 -4.71 -2.08 -2.12
C TYR A 29 -3.31 -2.68 -2.07
N CYS A 30 -2.79 -2.85 -0.86
CA CYS A 30 -1.52 -3.51 -0.63
C CYS A 30 -1.78 -4.79 0.16
N PRO A 31 -1.71 -5.96 -0.49
CA PRO A 31 -2.00 -7.22 0.21
C PRO A 31 -1.03 -7.49 1.36
N GLN A 32 0.22 -7.12 1.20
CA GLN A 32 1.25 -7.36 2.20
C GLN A 32 0.98 -6.60 3.50
N LEU A 33 0.30 -5.48 3.43
CA LEU A 33 -0.06 -4.68 4.59
C LEU A 33 -1.54 -4.79 4.95
N ASN A 34 -2.31 -5.47 4.11
CA ASN A 34 -3.76 -5.54 4.25
C ASN A 34 -4.36 -4.14 4.40
N LYS A 35 -3.93 -3.24 3.53
CA LYS A 35 -4.31 -1.83 3.58
C LYS A 35 -5.00 -1.43 2.29
N MET A 36 -6.04 -0.60 2.41
CA MET A 36 -6.75 -0.05 1.25
C MET A 36 -6.85 1.45 1.38
N ILE A 37 -6.65 2.15 0.27
CA ILE A 37 -6.77 3.61 0.19
C ILE A 37 -7.74 3.93 -0.94
N LYS A 38 -8.70 4.80 -0.67
CA LYS A 38 -9.66 5.24 -1.67
C LYS A 38 -9.41 6.70 -2.03
N GLY A 39 -9.66 7.04 -3.27
CA GLY A 39 -9.52 8.41 -3.75
C GLY A 39 -10.19 8.59 -5.09
N THR A 40 -10.05 9.79 -5.63
CA THR A 40 -10.70 10.16 -6.89
C THR A 40 -9.75 10.16 -8.08
N VAL A 41 -8.45 10.06 -7.84
CA VAL A 41 -7.43 10.10 -8.89
C VAL A 41 -6.54 8.88 -8.76
N HIS A 42 -6.28 8.23 -9.89
CA HIS A 42 -5.45 7.03 -9.96
C HIS A 42 -4.07 7.24 -9.32
N GLU A 43 -3.37 8.29 -9.73
CA GLU A 43 -2.04 8.56 -9.20
C GLU A 43 -2.05 8.89 -7.72
N GLU A 44 -3.09 9.55 -7.27
CA GLU A 44 -3.21 9.92 -5.86
C GLU A 44 -3.25 8.70 -4.97
N VAL A 45 -4.12 7.73 -5.28
CA VAL A 45 -4.23 6.52 -4.45
C VAL A 45 -2.96 5.69 -4.54
N ARG A 46 -2.29 5.71 -5.69
CA ARG A 46 -1.02 5.00 -5.85
C ARG A 46 0.08 5.63 -5.00
N ASN A 47 0.20 6.95 -5.07
CA ASN A 47 1.24 7.67 -4.32
C ASN A 47 1.00 7.59 -2.82
N GLU A 48 -0.23 7.65 -2.38
CA GLU A 48 -0.56 7.51 -0.97
C GLU A 48 -0.21 6.11 -0.46
N MET A 49 -0.50 5.08 -1.24
CA MET A 49 -0.14 3.73 -0.84
C MET A 49 1.37 3.55 -0.80
N LYS A 50 2.08 4.12 -1.77
CA LYS A 50 3.54 4.08 -1.77
C LYS A 50 4.11 4.73 -0.52
N ASP A 51 3.56 5.85 -0.12
CA ASP A 51 3.97 6.54 1.11
C ASP A 51 3.74 5.68 2.35
N VAL A 52 2.60 5.01 2.41
CA VAL A 52 2.29 4.09 3.51
C VAL A 52 3.32 2.96 3.58
N ILE A 53 3.66 2.40 2.44
CA ILE A 53 4.65 1.32 2.36
C ILE A 53 6.01 1.82 2.82
N GLU A 54 6.43 2.99 2.35
CA GLU A 54 7.71 3.57 2.73
C GLU A 54 7.80 3.82 4.23
N LYS A 55 6.73 4.32 4.82
CA LYS A 55 6.67 4.54 6.27
C LYS A 55 6.72 3.24 7.04
N HIS A 56 6.07 2.21 6.54
CA HIS A 56 6.12 0.90 7.16
C HIS A 56 7.55 0.34 7.16
N ILE A 57 8.23 0.45 6.02
CA ILE A 57 9.61 0.00 5.89
C ILE A 57 10.52 0.78 6.82
N GLU A 58 10.34 2.09 6.89
CA GLU A 58 11.12 2.94 7.77
C GLU A 58 10.94 2.54 9.24
N ASN A 59 9.73 2.23 9.64
CA ASN A 59 9.46 1.76 10.99
C ASN A 59 10.19 0.46 11.30
N ILE A 60 10.26 -0.44 10.36
CA ILE A 60 10.99 -1.70 10.52
C ILE A 60 12.48 -1.41 10.71
N LYS A 61 13.03 -0.51 9.89
CA LYS A 61 14.46 -0.17 9.96
C LYS A 61 14.83 0.55 11.25
N ASN A 62 13.90 1.31 11.80
CA ASN A 62 14.17 2.15 12.97
C ASN A 62 13.98 1.44 14.30
N GLY A 63 13.99 0.17 14.29
CA GLY A 63 14.17 -0.53 15.55
C GLY A 63 12.95 -1.06 16.23
N SER A 64 12.14 -1.36 15.50
CA SER A 64 11.13 -2.13 16.16
C SER A 64 11.34 -3.61 15.96
#